data_c7e9b68570041ff74fee527a61fc04ca
#
_entry.id   c7e9b68570041ff74fee527a61fc04ca
#
_cell.length_a   1.000
_cell.length_b   1.000
_cell.length_c   1.000
_cell.angle_alpha   90.00
_cell.angle_beta   90.00
_cell.angle_gamma   90.00
#
_symmetry.space_group_name_H-M   'P 1'
#
loop_
_entity.id
_entity.type
_entity.pdbx_description
1 polymer ?
#
loop_
_entity_poly.entity_id
_entity_poly.type
_entity_poly.pdbx_seq_one_letter_code
_entity_poly.pdbx_strand_id
1 'polypeptide(L)'
;MNDNTSKKLETLVSDGGTVNVYIWDMDETLILLRSLLNGTYAESFNGSKDVKRGLEIGKMWEKHILKICDDCFFYEQIEDCNEPFLDSLRQYDDGKDLSRYDFKQDDFSTPTDDLNKRKLAYRHRAVADKYEKGLPPFIVSETMSVLDELYSVTDEYTDRWLSSARDFLVQCSSVKEESGDGISAIDKSSQDIHILVTSGALIPSLVKCLLFRLDTFLKHENVYSSIDVGKLQCFKWIKERFNHPKFRFCAIGDGWEECAAAQALQWPFVKIDLQPDSSHRFPGITPKTVSYYFAAVYGNSDADTSKE
;
A
#
# COMPACT_ATOMS: atom_id res chain seq x y z
N MET A 1 -18.23 -9.93 -3.16
CA MET A 1 -18.07 -8.74 -2.29
C MET A 1 -18.66 -9.06 -0.93
N ASN A 2 -17.96 -8.71 0.15
CA ASN A 2 -18.45 -8.92 1.50
C ASN A 2 -19.63 -8.01 1.80
N ASP A 3 -20.66 -8.55 2.48
CA ASP A 3 -21.81 -7.77 3.02
C ASP A 3 -21.33 -6.59 3.90
N ASN A 4 -20.22 -6.79 4.63
CA ASN A 4 -19.57 -5.74 5.43
C ASN A 4 -18.86 -4.66 4.59
N THR A 5 -18.25 -5.03 3.47
CA THR A 5 -17.58 -4.08 2.56
C THR A 5 -18.62 -3.24 1.82
N SER A 6 -19.73 -3.86 1.39
CA SER A 6 -20.85 -3.15 0.76
C SER A 6 -21.51 -2.16 1.72
N LYS A 7 -21.78 -2.55 2.96
CA LYS A 7 -22.34 -1.64 3.99
C LYS A 7 -21.41 -0.48 4.33
N LYS A 8 -20.09 -0.74 4.41
CA LYS A 8 -19.08 0.30 4.67
C LYS A 8 -18.97 1.30 3.51
N LEU A 9 -19.07 0.82 2.26
CA LEU A 9 -19.12 1.66 1.06
C LEU A 9 -20.39 2.50 1.02
N GLU A 10 -21.55 1.93 1.36
CA GLU A 10 -22.83 2.66 1.43
C GLU A 10 -22.79 3.75 2.51
N THR A 11 -22.14 3.53 3.65
CA THR A 11 -21.96 4.54 4.69
C THR A 11 -21.07 5.69 4.22
N LEU A 12 -19.95 5.40 3.52
CA LEU A 12 -19.06 6.42 2.94
C LEU A 12 -19.77 7.26 1.85
N VAL A 13 -20.75 6.67 1.17
CA VAL A 13 -21.51 7.35 0.11
C VAL A 13 -22.68 8.16 0.67
N SER A 14 -23.23 7.83 1.84
CA SER A 14 -24.41 8.51 2.42
C SER A 14 -24.11 9.94 2.90
N ASP A 15 -22.88 10.26 3.26
CA ASP A 15 -22.47 11.55 3.85
C ASP A 15 -22.28 12.72 2.88
N GLY A 16 -22.69 12.61 1.61
CA GLY A 16 -22.80 13.76 0.69
C GLY A 16 -21.50 14.17 -0.01
N GLY A 17 -20.31 13.89 0.51
CA GLY A 17 -19.00 14.30 -0.03
C GLY A 17 -18.42 13.38 -1.11
N THR A 18 -17.37 13.86 -1.81
CA THR A 18 -16.53 13.02 -2.68
C THR A 18 -15.47 12.30 -1.84
N VAL A 19 -15.13 11.07 -2.23
CA VAL A 19 -14.10 10.25 -1.57
C VAL A 19 -12.94 10.07 -2.54
N ASN A 20 -11.74 10.46 -2.13
CA ASN A 20 -10.56 10.23 -2.94
C ASN A 20 -9.98 8.85 -2.66
N VAL A 21 -9.61 8.15 -3.72
CA VAL A 21 -8.96 6.85 -3.70
C VAL A 21 -7.55 7.02 -4.25
N TYR A 22 -6.57 6.97 -3.35
CA TYR A 22 -5.16 7.06 -3.70
C TYR A 22 -4.63 5.65 -3.98
N ILE A 23 -4.08 5.45 -5.17
CA ILE A 23 -3.51 4.17 -5.59
C ILE A 23 -2.00 4.33 -5.65
N TRP A 24 -1.33 3.71 -4.69
CA TRP A 24 0.10 3.83 -4.47
C TRP A 24 0.86 2.67 -5.11
N ASP A 25 1.98 2.97 -5.73
CA ASP A 25 3.06 2.00 -5.87
C ASP A 25 3.87 1.93 -4.57
N MET A 26 4.66 0.86 -4.39
CA MET A 26 5.44 0.63 -3.17
C MET A 26 6.91 0.98 -3.33
N ASP A 27 7.62 0.16 -4.11
CA ASP A 27 9.06 0.27 -4.24
C ASP A 27 9.43 1.50 -5.07
N GLU A 28 10.38 2.31 -4.60
CA GLU A 28 10.79 3.60 -5.18
C GLU A 28 9.69 4.69 -5.16
N THR A 29 8.60 4.40 -4.43
CA THR A 29 7.49 5.33 -4.19
C THR A 29 7.30 5.58 -2.70
N LEU A 30 6.70 4.67 -1.95
CA LEU A 30 6.53 4.80 -0.50
C LEU A 30 7.78 4.39 0.28
N ILE A 31 8.56 3.47 -0.26
CA ILE A 31 9.82 2.98 0.30
C ILE A 31 10.91 2.97 -0.76
N LEU A 32 12.17 3.00 -0.31
CA LEU A 32 13.34 2.90 -1.18
C LEU A 32 14.07 1.59 -0.86
N LEU A 33 13.73 0.50 -1.55
CA LEU A 33 14.39 -0.78 -1.34
C LEU A 33 15.30 -1.17 -2.51
N ARG A 34 14.76 -1.16 -3.72
CA ARG A 34 15.50 -1.56 -4.93
C ARG A 34 16.68 -0.64 -5.20
N SER A 35 16.49 0.67 -5.08
CA SER A 35 17.55 1.65 -5.30
C SER A 35 18.64 1.62 -4.22
N LEU A 36 18.30 1.22 -2.99
CA LEU A 36 19.29 0.91 -1.96
C LEU A 36 20.06 -0.37 -2.28
N LEU A 37 19.37 -1.46 -2.66
CA LEU A 37 19.99 -2.76 -2.97
C LEU A 37 20.93 -2.72 -4.16
N ASN A 38 20.69 -1.86 -5.15
CA ASN A 38 21.54 -1.74 -6.36
C ASN A 38 22.44 -0.50 -6.36
N GLY A 39 22.35 0.37 -5.33
CA GLY A 39 23.18 1.56 -5.17
C GLY A 39 22.72 2.80 -5.95
N THR A 40 21.69 2.69 -6.81
CA THR A 40 21.25 3.79 -7.69
C THR A 40 20.71 5.00 -6.92
N TYR A 41 20.19 4.81 -5.70
CA TYR A 41 19.81 5.93 -4.83
C TYR A 41 21.01 6.83 -4.54
N ALA A 42 22.12 6.27 -4.08
CA ALA A 42 23.33 7.06 -3.77
C ALA A 42 23.97 7.67 -5.01
N GLU A 43 23.95 6.95 -6.14
CA GLU A 43 24.49 7.43 -7.41
C GLU A 43 23.77 8.68 -7.91
N SER A 44 22.45 8.81 -7.68
CA SER A 44 21.67 9.99 -8.07
C SER A 44 22.12 11.28 -7.36
N PHE A 45 22.89 11.17 -6.27
CA PHE A 45 23.42 12.30 -5.49
C PHE A 45 24.84 12.74 -5.90
N ASN A 46 25.34 12.31 -7.05
CA ASN A 46 26.62 12.77 -7.61
C ASN A 46 27.81 12.64 -6.62
N GLY A 47 27.87 11.56 -5.86
CA GLY A 47 28.95 11.25 -4.92
C GLY A 47 28.83 11.88 -3.52
N SER A 48 27.72 12.56 -3.21
CA SER A 48 27.51 13.12 -1.87
C SER A 48 26.99 12.09 -0.85
N LYS A 49 26.55 10.91 -1.32
CA LYS A 49 26.10 9.81 -0.46
C LYS A 49 27.03 8.59 -0.57
N ASP A 50 27.20 7.91 0.55
CA ASP A 50 27.99 6.68 0.63
C ASP A 50 27.23 5.49 0.02
N VAL A 51 27.63 5.08 -1.18
CA VAL A 51 27.02 3.93 -1.90
C VAL A 51 27.10 2.65 -1.08
N LYS A 52 28.25 2.38 -0.42
CA LYS A 52 28.44 1.16 0.37
C LYS A 52 27.45 1.10 1.53
N ARG A 53 27.23 2.23 2.20
CA ARG A 53 26.28 2.33 3.30
C ARG A 53 24.84 2.08 2.82
N GLY A 54 24.45 2.61 1.66
CA GLY A 54 23.15 2.35 1.05
C GLY A 54 22.91 0.87 0.77
N LEU A 55 23.92 0.21 0.16
CA LEU A 55 23.87 -1.23 -0.11
C LEU A 55 23.75 -2.08 1.15
N GLU A 56 24.47 -1.71 2.23
CA GLU A 56 24.38 -2.40 3.52
C GLU A 56 22.97 -2.29 4.12
N ILE A 57 22.37 -1.10 4.10
CA ILE A 57 20.99 -0.85 4.56
C ILE A 57 20.01 -1.70 3.73
N GLY A 58 20.10 -1.67 2.41
CA GLY A 58 19.24 -2.46 1.54
C GLY A 58 19.30 -3.96 1.83
N LYS A 59 20.51 -4.51 1.98
CA LYS A 59 20.71 -5.93 2.33
C LYS A 59 20.17 -6.30 3.71
N MET A 60 20.27 -5.40 4.69
CA MET A 60 19.67 -5.61 6.00
C MET A 60 18.16 -5.70 5.91
N TRP A 61 17.51 -4.82 5.15
CA TRP A 61 16.07 -4.88 4.90
C TRP A 61 15.67 -6.18 4.20
N GLU A 62 16.32 -6.53 3.09
CA GLU A 62 16.06 -7.77 2.36
C GLU A 62 16.09 -8.99 3.29
N LYS A 63 17.14 -9.12 4.10
CA LYS A 63 17.29 -10.20 5.08
C LYS A 63 16.14 -10.25 6.10
N HIS A 64 15.74 -9.10 6.64
CA HIS A 64 14.67 -9.06 7.64
C HIS A 64 13.29 -9.30 7.01
N ILE A 65 13.04 -8.78 5.80
CA ILE A 65 11.80 -9.02 5.07
C ILE A 65 11.63 -10.53 4.83
N LEU A 66 12.62 -11.19 4.22
CA LEU A 66 12.56 -12.64 3.93
C LEU A 66 12.39 -13.45 5.21
N LYS A 67 13.19 -13.18 6.23
CA LYS A 67 13.08 -13.89 7.51
C LYS A 67 11.68 -13.79 8.12
N ILE A 68 11.05 -12.62 8.12
CA ILE A 68 9.71 -12.43 8.68
C ILE A 68 8.64 -13.06 7.79
N CYS A 69 8.81 -13.02 6.46
CA CYS A 69 7.94 -13.72 5.52
C CYS A 69 7.89 -15.22 5.83
N ASP A 70 9.07 -15.86 6.02
CA ASP A 70 9.17 -17.28 6.26
C ASP A 70 8.71 -17.67 7.68
N ASP A 71 9.25 -17.01 8.69
CA ASP A 71 8.97 -17.35 10.09
C ASP A 71 7.51 -17.09 10.49
N CYS A 72 6.90 -16.03 9.94
CA CYS A 72 5.60 -15.56 10.44
C CYS A 72 4.46 -15.66 9.41
N PHE A 73 4.72 -15.63 8.11
CA PHE A 73 3.70 -15.46 7.07
C PHE A 73 3.64 -16.61 6.05
N PHE A 74 4.16 -17.78 6.38
CA PHE A 74 4.12 -19.01 5.57
C PHE A 74 4.81 -18.92 4.21
N TYR A 75 5.66 -17.92 3.97
CA TYR A 75 6.17 -17.62 2.64
C TYR A 75 6.95 -18.80 2.03
N GLU A 76 7.82 -19.46 2.79
CA GLU A 76 8.51 -20.68 2.37
C GLU A 76 7.57 -21.77 1.79
N GLN A 77 6.30 -21.80 2.25
CA GLN A 77 5.32 -22.78 1.79
C GLN A 77 4.54 -22.33 0.56
N ILE A 78 4.43 -21.02 0.31
CA ILE A 78 3.53 -20.44 -0.68
C ILE A 78 4.21 -19.45 -1.64
N GLU A 79 5.54 -19.40 -1.68
CA GLU A 79 6.28 -18.45 -2.54
C GLU A 79 5.95 -18.62 -4.03
N ASP A 80 5.72 -19.86 -4.48
CA ASP A 80 5.33 -20.19 -5.85
C ASP A 80 3.81 -20.10 -6.12
N CYS A 81 3.04 -19.67 -5.11
CA CYS A 81 1.57 -19.62 -5.16
C CYS A 81 1.07 -18.19 -4.94
N ASN A 82 1.67 -17.22 -5.66
CA ASN A 82 1.26 -15.83 -5.51
C ASN A 82 -0.18 -15.63 -6.01
N GLU A 83 -0.91 -14.83 -5.26
CA GLU A 83 -2.27 -14.41 -5.60
C GLU A 83 -2.33 -12.88 -5.65
N PRO A 84 -3.22 -12.29 -6.44
CA PRO A 84 -3.26 -10.83 -6.59
C PRO A 84 -3.73 -10.09 -5.33
N PHE A 85 -4.49 -10.73 -4.45
CA PHE A 85 -4.94 -10.19 -3.14
C PHE A 85 -5.41 -11.34 -2.23
N LEU A 86 -5.44 -11.14 -0.92
CA LEU A 86 -5.71 -12.21 0.03
C LEU A 86 -7.08 -12.88 -0.14
N ASP A 87 -8.09 -12.12 -0.55
CA ASP A 87 -9.47 -12.63 -0.74
C ASP A 87 -9.72 -13.31 -2.10
N SER A 88 -8.69 -13.46 -2.97
CA SER A 88 -8.83 -14.06 -4.31
C SER A 88 -9.39 -15.47 -4.29
N LEU A 89 -9.01 -16.25 -3.29
CA LEU A 89 -9.44 -17.65 -3.11
C LEU A 89 -10.56 -17.83 -2.08
N ARG A 90 -11.23 -16.75 -1.67
CA ARG A 90 -12.26 -16.78 -0.63
C ARG A 90 -13.37 -17.82 -0.90
N GLN A 91 -13.72 -18.05 -2.14
CA GLN A 91 -14.75 -19.05 -2.50
C GLN A 91 -14.40 -20.48 -2.10
N TYR A 92 -13.12 -20.77 -1.85
CA TYR A 92 -12.63 -22.07 -1.39
C TYR A 92 -12.54 -22.16 0.13
N ASP A 93 -12.62 -21.05 0.86
CA ASP A 93 -12.58 -21.01 2.33
C ASP A 93 -13.94 -21.42 2.91
N ASP A 94 -13.98 -22.53 3.64
CA ASP A 94 -15.18 -23.06 4.26
C ASP A 94 -15.46 -22.46 5.67
N GLY A 95 -14.63 -21.49 6.11
CA GLY A 95 -14.78 -20.82 7.41
C GLY A 95 -14.32 -21.64 8.61
N LYS A 96 -13.59 -22.74 8.40
CA LYS A 96 -13.07 -23.58 9.49
C LYS A 96 -12.29 -22.75 10.52
N ASP A 97 -12.44 -23.05 11.80
CA ASP A 97 -11.62 -22.48 12.87
C ASP A 97 -10.16 -22.92 12.70
N LEU A 98 -9.26 -21.92 12.53
CA LEU A 98 -7.83 -22.14 12.33
C LEU A 98 -7.01 -22.05 13.62
N SER A 99 -7.62 -21.81 14.78
CA SER A 99 -6.91 -21.64 16.06
C SER A 99 -6.05 -22.84 16.45
N ARG A 100 -6.44 -24.04 16.00
CA ARG A 100 -5.73 -25.32 16.22
C ARG A 100 -5.31 -26.00 14.92
N TYR A 101 -5.34 -25.26 13.79
CA TYR A 101 -4.97 -25.83 12.51
C TYR A 101 -3.46 -25.94 12.37
N ASP A 102 -2.98 -27.13 12.04
CA ASP A 102 -1.54 -27.37 11.84
C ASP A 102 -1.17 -27.15 10.36
N PHE A 103 -0.68 -25.98 10.08
CA PHE A 103 -0.21 -25.60 8.74
C PHE A 103 1.06 -26.33 8.28
N LYS A 104 1.77 -27.02 9.19
CA LYS A 104 2.97 -27.78 8.85
C LYS A 104 2.67 -29.24 8.46
N GLN A 105 1.51 -29.76 8.91
CA GLN A 105 1.12 -31.14 8.73
C GLN A 105 -0.16 -31.30 7.86
N ASP A 106 -0.53 -30.26 7.11
CA ASP A 106 -1.74 -30.30 6.29
C ASP A 106 -1.52 -30.83 4.87
N ASP A 107 -0.31 -31.32 4.54
CA ASP A 107 0.08 -31.81 3.22
C ASP A 107 -0.27 -30.80 2.10
N PHE A 108 -0.01 -29.51 2.33
CA PHE A 108 -0.21 -28.48 1.32
C PHE A 108 0.75 -28.69 0.14
N SER A 109 0.21 -28.59 -1.06
CA SER A 109 0.98 -28.58 -2.30
C SER A 109 0.41 -27.54 -3.28
N THR A 110 1.03 -27.39 -4.44
CA THR A 110 0.59 -26.44 -5.48
C THR A 110 -0.93 -26.47 -5.67
N PRO A 111 -1.65 -25.34 -5.65
CA PRO A 111 -3.12 -25.26 -5.57
C PRO A 111 -3.81 -25.54 -6.92
N THR A 112 -3.58 -26.74 -7.48
CA THR A 112 -4.20 -27.18 -8.74
C THR A 112 -5.61 -27.75 -8.55
N ASP A 113 -5.96 -28.18 -7.33
CA ASP A 113 -7.26 -28.72 -6.96
C ASP A 113 -7.93 -27.89 -5.85
N ASP A 114 -9.22 -28.13 -5.62
CA ASP A 114 -10.03 -27.37 -4.64
C ASP A 114 -9.55 -27.57 -3.20
N LEU A 115 -8.95 -28.73 -2.87
CA LEU A 115 -8.42 -28.99 -1.53
C LEU A 115 -7.19 -28.10 -1.26
N ASN A 116 -6.23 -28.04 -2.18
CA ASN A 116 -5.05 -27.22 -2.03
C ASN A 116 -5.37 -25.71 -2.15
N LYS A 117 -6.34 -25.33 -3.02
CA LYS A 117 -6.88 -23.96 -3.03
C LYS A 117 -7.50 -23.57 -1.68
N ARG A 118 -8.22 -24.49 -1.03
CA ARG A 118 -8.74 -24.26 0.33
C ARG A 118 -7.63 -24.10 1.35
N LYS A 119 -6.60 -24.93 1.33
CA LYS A 119 -5.45 -24.82 2.23
C LYS A 119 -4.69 -23.50 2.01
N LEU A 120 -4.59 -23.01 0.77
CA LEU A 120 -4.02 -21.70 0.47
C LEU A 120 -4.93 -20.57 0.99
N ALA A 121 -6.26 -20.68 0.81
CA ALA A 121 -7.22 -19.72 1.38
C ALA A 121 -7.14 -19.64 2.90
N TYR A 122 -6.91 -20.75 3.60
CA TYR A 122 -6.66 -20.76 5.05
C TYR A 122 -5.39 -19.99 5.43
N ARG A 123 -4.29 -20.16 4.66
CA ARG A 123 -3.06 -19.40 4.86
C ARG A 123 -3.28 -17.91 4.65
N HIS A 124 -4.01 -17.53 3.60
CA HIS A 124 -4.36 -16.14 3.33
C HIS A 124 -5.19 -15.52 4.45
N ARG A 125 -6.18 -16.23 4.99
CA ARG A 125 -6.95 -15.76 6.15
C ARG A 125 -6.09 -15.62 7.39
N ALA A 126 -5.20 -16.58 7.67
CA ALA A 126 -4.26 -16.49 8.78
C ALA A 126 -3.25 -15.35 8.59
N VAL A 127 -2.83 -15.06 7.36
CA VAL A 127 -2.00 -13.88 7.02
C VAL A 127 -2.76 -12.59 7.31
N ALA A 128 -4.03 -12.48 6.88
CA ALA A 128 -4.88 -11.32 7.17
C ALA A 128 -5.00 -11.07 8.68
N ASP A 129 -5.32 -12.12 9.47
CA ASP A 129 -5.41 -12.03 10.93
C ASP A 129 -4.09 -11.58 11.60
N LYS A 130 -2.95 -12.05 11.07
CA LYS A 130 -1.64 -11.64 11.57
C LYS A 130 -1.29 -10.20 11.19
N TYR A 131 -1.62 -9.80 9.97
CA TYR A 131 -1.41 -8.43 9.51
C TYR A 131 -2.18 -7.42 10.37
N GLU A 132 -3.43 -7.71 10.71
CA GLU A 132 -4.25 -6.85 11.58
C GLU A 132 -3.69 -6.72 13.00
N LYS A 133 -3.03 -7.78 13.51
CA LYS A 133 -2.38 -7.77 14.83
C LYS A 133 -1.05 -7.03 14.83
N GLY A 134 -0.46 -6.76 13.66
CA GLY A 134 0.88 -6.19 13.54
C GLY A 134 2.00 -7.16 13.94
N LEU A 135 3.24 -6.66 13.95
CA LEU A 135 4.42 -7.48 14.24
C LEU A 135 4.64 -7.86 15.73
N PRO A 136 4.31 -7.01 16.72
CA PRO A 136 4.70 -7.24 18.13
C PRO A 136 4.32 -8.60 18.70
N PRO A 137 3.17 -9.22 18.35
CA PRO A 137 2.81 -10.54 18.87
C PRO A 137 3.67 -11.70 18.35
N PHE A 138 4.40 -11.49 17.24
CA PHE A 138 5.10 -12.56 16.50
C PHE A 138 6.63 -12.43 16.55
N ILE A 139 7.15 -11.29 16.99
CA ILE A 139 8.58 -10.97 16.97
C ILE A 139 9.02 -10.57 18.37
N VAL A 140 10.17 -11.08 18.80
CA VAL A 140 10.76 -10.73 20.10
C VAL A 140 11.21 -9.27 20.16
N SER A 141 11.22 -8.69 21.37
CA SER A 141 11.51 -7.27 21.58
C SER A 141 12.88 -6.83 21.06
N GLU A 142 13.88 -7.70 21.14
CA GLU A 142 15.22 -7.43 20.62
C GLU A 142 15.22 -7.26 19.10
N THR A 143 14.47 -8.09 18.38
CA THR A 143 14.31 -7.94 16.92
C THR A 143 13.54 -6.68 16.57
N MET A 144 12.49 -6.33 17.35
CA MET A 144 11.78 -5.06 17.15
C MET A 144 12.72 -3.86 17.30
N SER A 145 13.57 -3.85 18.32
CA SER A 145 14.56 -2.77 18.53
C SER A 145 15.55 -2.66 17.35
N VAL A 146 15.99 -3.78 16.80
CA VAL A 146 16.86 -3.78 15.60
C VAL A 146 16.14 -3.21 14.38
N LEU A 147 14.86 -3.55 14.19
CA LEU A 147 14.05 -3.04 13.10
C LEU A 147 13.78 -1.53 13.24
N ASP A 148 13.55 -1.05 14.47
CA ASP A 148 13.36 0.37 14.76
C ASP A 148 14.64 1.17 14.50
N GLU A 149 15.80 0.63 14.87
CA GLU A 149 17.09 1.24 14.55
C GLU A 149 17.35 1.26 13.05
N LEU A 150 17.09 0.14 12.35
CA LEU A 150 17.25 0.05 10.91
C LEU A 150 16.31 1.04 10.18
N TYR A 151 15.07 1.20 10.64
CA TYR A 151 14.15 2.21 10.11
C TYR A 151 14.72 3.63 10.27
N SER A 152 15.21 3.96 11.45
CA SER A 152 15.76 5.28 11.75
C SER A 152 17.01 5.59 10.92
N VAL A 153 17.93 4.63 10.81
CA VAL A 153 19.14 4.75 9.97
C VAL A 153 18.77 4.89 8.48
N THR A 154 17.76 4.17 8.02
CA THR A 154 17.28 4.27 6.64
C THR A 154 16.67 5.62 6.37
N ASP A 155 15.82 6.11 7.25
CA ASP A 155 15.14 7.39 7.12
C ASP A 155 16.16 8.55 7.10
N GLU A 156 17.17 8.52 7.97
CA GLU A 156 18.29 9.49 7.97
C GLU A 156 19.09 9.42 6.66
N TYR A 157 19.48 8.21 6.24
CA TYR A 157 20.26 8.02 5.01
C TYR A 157 19.51 8.47 3.77
N THR A 158 18.19 8.33 3.75
CA THR A 158 17.31 8.67 2.62
C THR A 158 16.69 10.08 2.73
N ASP A 159 17.29 10.98 3.54
CA ASP A 159 16.84 12.37 3.73
C ASP A 159 15.38 12.45 4.20
N ARG A 160 14.99 11.57 5.13
CA ARG A 160 13.64 11.47 5.70
C ARG A 160 12.57 11.01 4.69
N TRP A 161 12.94 10.19 3.74
CA TRP A 161 11.98 9.67 2.77
C TRP A 161 10.82 8.91 3.42
N LEU A 162 11.15 7.95 4.31
CA LEU A 162 10.15 7.08 4.93
C LEU A 162 9.19 7.86 5.83
N SER A 163 9.73 8.72 6.70
CA SER A 163 8.92 9.55 7.59
C SER A 163 8.06 10.53 6.79
N SER A 164 8.60 11.15 5.74
CA SER A 164 7.87 12.11 4.90
C SER A 164 6.77 11.44 4.09
N ALA A 165 6.98 10.23 3.59
CA ALA A 165 5.92 9.44 2.93
C ALA A 165 4.77 9.13 3.90
N ARG A 166 5.09 8.74 5.14
CA ARG A 166 4.08 8.51 6.17
C ARG A 166 3.34 9.79 6.56
N ASP A 167 4.06 10.89 6.77
CA ASP A 167 3.46 12.19 7.07
C ASP A 167 2.50 12.63 5.97
N PHE A 168 2.85 12.36 4.71
CA PHE A 168 1.97 12.60 3.57
C PHE A 168 0.68 11.76 3.65
N LEU A 169 0.78 10.45 3.95
CA LEU A 169 -0.38 9.57 4.13
C LEU A 169 -1.28 10.06 5.27
N VAL A 170 -0.70 10.52 6.39
CA VAL A 170 -1.44 11.14 7.51
C VAL A 170 -2.20 12.38 7.03
N GLN A 171 -1.53 13.27 6.29
CA GLN A 171 -2.14 14.50 5.80
C GLN A 171 -3.28 14.22 4.81
N CYS A 172 -3.12 13.26 3.88
CA CYS A 172 -4.18 12.85 2.97
C CYS A 172 -5.38 12.21 3.69
N SER A 173 -5.13 11.54 4.83
CA SER A 173 -6.21 10.95 5.65
C SER A 173 -6.93 11.99 6.53
N SER A 174 -6.38 13.21 6.68
CA SER A 174 -6.82 14.22 7.65
C SER A 174 -7.28 15.53 7.00
N VAL A 175 -7.29 15.65 5.66
CA VAL A 175 -7.60 16.92 4.98
C VAL A 175 -9.02 17.36 5.32
N LYS A 176 -9.11 18.30 6.27
CA LYS A 176 -10.26 19.17 6.45
C LYS A 176 -10.13 20.29 5.43
N GLU A 177 -11.14 20.52 4.63
CA GLU A 177 -11.24 21.77 3.87
C GLU A 177 -11.23 22.94 4.87
N GLU A 178 -10.22 23.81 4.78
CA GLU A 178 -10.25 25.14 5.39
C GLU A 178 -11.24 26.00 4.61
N SER A 179 -12.52 25.85 4.88
CA SER A 179 -13.49 26.89 4.57
C SER A 179 -13.27 28.02 5.58
N GLY A 180 -12.81 29.15 5.05
CA GLY A 180 -12.54 30.35 5.85
C GLY A 180 -13.81 30.97 6.40
N ASP A 181 -14.30 30.47 7.49
CA ASP A 181 -15.09 31.21 8.49
C ASP A 181 -15.15 30.38 9.78
N GLY A 182 -14.70 31.00 10.86
CA GLY A 182 -14.43 30.37 12.15
C GLY A 182 -15.66 29.85 12.90
N ILE A 183 -16.16 28.70 12.53
CA ILE A 183 -17.03 27.88 13.38
C ILE A 183 -16.58 26.43 13.22
N SER A 184 -15.98 25.87 14.28
CA SER A 184 -15.55 24.48 14.35
C SER A 184 -16.74 23.54 14.35
N ALA A 185 -17.15 23.07 13.19
CA ALA A 185 -17.92 21.86 13.07
C ALA A 185 -16.92 20.71 12.78
N ILE A 186 -16.84 19.76 13.70
CA ILE A 186 -16.14 18.50 13.49
C ILE A 186 -16.97 17.73 12.47
N ASP A 187 -16.69 17.97 11.18
CA ASP A 187 -17.31 17.17 10.12
C ASP A 187 -16.50 15.88 9.93
N LYS A 188 -17.12 14.76 10.28
CA LYS A 188 -16.55 13.40 10.27
C LYS A 188 -16.52 12.76 8.88
N SER A 189 -16.52 13.51 7.78
CA SER A 189 -17.13 13.00 6.54
C SER A 189 -16.23 12.83 5.31
N SER A 190 -14.95 12.79 5.29
CA SER A 190 -14.30 12.17 4.12
C SER A 190 -13.08 11.34 4.53
N GLN A 191 -13.30 10.08 4.76
CA GLN A 191 -12.21 9.13 4.95
C GLN A 191 -11.69 8.76 3.57
N ASP A 192 -10.63 9.43 3.08
CA ASP A 192 -9.91 9.04 1.88
C ASP A 192 -9.38 7.61 1.99
N ILE A 193 -9.28 6.91 0.86
CA ILE A 193 -8.94 5.49 0.80
C ILE A 193 -7.56 5.34 0.19
N HIS A 194 -6.67 4.64 0.89
CA HIS A 194 -5.35 4.28 0.39
C HIS A 194 -5.33 2.81 -0.06
N ILE A 195 -4.87 2.57 -1.28
CA ILE A 195 -4.73 1.25 -1.89
C ILE A 195 -3.30 1.12 -2.41
N LEU A 196 -2.70 -0.03 -2.19
CA LEU A 196 -1.39 -0.39 -2.70
C LEU A 196 -1.53 -1.31 -3.91
N VAL A 197 -0.85 -0.99 -5.00
CA VAL A 197 -0.70 -1.86 -6.16
C VAL A 197 0.78 -1.96 -6.50
N THR A 198 1.40 -3.08 -6.17
CA THR A 198 2.83 -3.30 -6.31
C THR A 198 3.16 -4.40 -7.32
N SER A 199 4.31 -4.31 -7.98
CA SER A 199 4.84 -5.37 -8.83
C SER A 199 5.55 -6.49 -8.06
N GLY A 200 5.62 -6.41 -6.73
CA GLY A 200 6.13 -7.45 -5.85
C GLY A 200 5.07 -8.51 -5.51
N ALA A 201 5.52 -9.68 -5.03
CA ALA A 201 4.63 -10.72 -4.52
C ALA A 201 3.82 -10.22 -3.30
N LEU A 202 2.62 -10.77 -3.13
CA LEU A 202 1.64 -10.30 -2.15
C LEU A 202 2.17 -10.38 -0.71
N ILE A 203 2.69 -11.53 -0.28
CA ILE A 203 3.13 -11.75 1.09
C ILE A 203 4.31 -10.86 1.47
N PRO A 204 5.41 -10.78 0.69
CA PRO A 204 6.48 -9.82 0.96
C PRO A 204 6.02 -8.37 0.98
N SER A 205 5.03 -8.01 0.16
CA SER A 205 4.49 -6.65 0.15
C SER A 205 3.70 -6.32 1.42
N LEU A 206 2.91 -7.24 1.94
CA LEU A 206 2.27 -7.11 3.24
C LEU A 206 3.29 -6.98 4.38
N VAL A 207 4.33 -7.82 4.37
CA VAL A 207 5.41 -7.73 5.36
C VAL A 207 6.15 -6.40 5.28
N LYS A 208 6.44 -5.90 4.07
CA LYS A 208 6.99 -4.55 3.88
C LYS A 208 6.06 -3.46 4.48
N CYS A 209 4.75 -3.55 4.27
CA CYS A 209 3.82 -2.60 4.89
C CYS A 209 3.95 -2.56 6.41
N LEU A 210 4.07 -3.72 7.07
CA LEU A 210 4.28 -3.80 8.51
C LEU A 210 5.64 -3.22 8.93
N LEU A 211 6.72 -3.61 8.27
CA LEU A 211 8.08 -3.20 8.59
C LEU A 211 8.33 -1.70 8.38
N PHE A 212 7.74 -1.13 7.33
CA PHE A 212 7.86 0.30 7.03
C PHE A 212 6.72 1.14 7.65
N ARG A 213 5.93 0.53 8.56
CA ARG A 213 4.89 1.21 9.36
C ARG A 213 3.79 1.85 8.47
N LEU A 214 3.44 1.18 7.38
CA LEU A 214 2.40 1.61 6.43
C LEU A 214 1.05 0.92 6.68
N ASP A 215 1.01 -0.09 7.54
CA ASP A 215 -0.16 -0.94 7.85
C ASP A 215 -1.34 -0.17 8.46
N THR A 216 -1.08 0.96 9.11
CA THR A 216 -2.12 1.85 9.63
C THR A 216 -2.94 2.51 8.51
N PHE A 217 -2.34 2.73 7.35
CA PHE A 217 -2.96 3.36 6.18
C PHE A 217 -3.41 2.34 5.13
N LEU A 218 -2.62 1.29 4.95
CA LEU A 218 -2.81 0.26 3.93
C LEU A 218 -3.36 -1.01 4.59
N LYS A 219 -4.69 -1.15 4.65
CA LYS A 219 -5.33 -2.36 5.15
C LYS A 219 -5.02 -3.54 4.24
N HIS A 220 -4.91 -4.77 4.78
CA HIS A 220 -4.60 -5.97 3.98
C HIS A 220 -5.54 -6.15 2.78
N GLU A 221 -6.81 -5.79 2.91
CA GLU A 221 -7.83 -5.82 1.85
C GLU A 221 -7.60 -4.79 0.73
N ASN A 222 -6.69 -3.84 0.93
CA ASN A 222 -6.31 -2.79 0.00
C ASN A 222 -4.90 -2.99 -0.59
N VAL A 223 -4.31 -4.16 -0.41
CA VAL A 223 -2.99 -4.51 -0.97
C VAL A 223 -3.17 -5.47 -2.14
N TYR A 224 -2.67 -5.08 -3.31
CA TYR A 224 -2.73 -5.83 -4.55
C TYR A 224 -1.33 -6.11 -5.09
N SER A 225 -1.06 -7.37 -5.42
CA SER A 225 0.11 -7.78 -6.22
C SER A 225 -0.28 -7.79 -7.70
N SER A 226 0.49 -7.08 -8.50
CA SER A 226 0.30 -7.04 -9.96
C SER A 226 1.27 -7.93 -10.73
N ILE A 227 2.11 -8.72 -10.03
CA ILE A 227 3.19 -9.48 -10.63
C ILE A 227 2.72 -10.41 -11.76
N ASP A 228 1.58 -11.08 -11.58
CA ASP A 228 1.06 -12.05 -12.55
C ASP A 228 -0.01 -11.46 -13.50
N VAL A 229 -0.66 -10.37 -13.08
CA VAL A 229 -1.85 -9.84 -13.78
C VAL A 229 -1.63 -8.46 -14.39
N GLY A 230 -0.57 -7.76 -14.00
CA GLY A 230 -0.25 -6.39 -14.40
C GLY A 230 -1.08 -5.32 -13.67
N LYS A 231 -0.51 -4.10 -13.58
CA LYS A 231 -1.12 -2.98 -12.84
C LYS A 231 -2.48 -2.56 -13.40
N LEU A 232 -2.65 -2.59 -14.72
CA LEU A 232 -3.93 -2.24 -15.35
C LEU A 232 -5.08 -3.14 -14.88
N GLN A 233 -4.82 -4.45 -14.73
CA GLN A 233 -5.86 -5.37 -14.27
C GLN A 233 -6.24 -5.11 -12.81
N CYS A 234 -5.26 -4.85 -11.94
CA CYS A 234 -5.52 -4.45 -10.55
C CYS A 234 -6.34 -3.15 -10.49
N PHE A 235 -6.00 -2.13 -11.31
CA PHE A 235 -6.74 -0.87 -11.37
C PHE A 235 -8.19 -1.06 -11.83
N LYS A 236 -8.46 -1.98 -12.78
CA LYS A 236 -9.82 -2.33 -13.20
C LYS A 236 -10.62 -2.93 -12.04
N TRP A 237 -10.05 -3.87 -11.29
CA TRP A 237 -10.71 -4.45 -10.11
C TRP A 237 -10.99 -3.41 -9.03
N ILE A 238 -10.07 -2.47 -8.81
CA ILE A 238 -10.27 -1.35 -7.89
C ILE A 238 -11.42 -0.47 -8.36
N LYS A 239 -11.46 -0.12 -9.66
CA LYS A 239 -12.57 0.65 -10.26
C LYS A 239 -13.91 -0.05 -10.08
N GLU A 240 -13.95 -1.37 -10.30
CA GLU A 240 -15.16 -2.18 -10.10
C GLU A 240 -15.59 -2.23 -8.63
N ARG A 241 -14.62 -2.36 -7.71
CA ARG A 241 -14.87 -2.36 -6.26
C ARG A 241 -15.47 -1.05 -5.76
N PHE A 242 -15.00 0.08 -6.29
CA PHE A 242 -15.45 1.43 -5.94
C PHE A 242 -16.28 2.07 -7.05
N ASN A 243 -17.19 1.31 -7.65
CA ASN A 243 -18.00 1.73 -8.78
C ASN A 243 -19.16 2.64 -8.34
N HIS A 244 -18.82 3.89 -7.97
CA HIS A 244 -19.81 4.92 -7.64
C HIS A 244 -19.26 6.31 -8.04
N PRO A 245 -20.08 7.26 -8.55
CA PRO A 245 -19.61 8.56 -9.03
C PRO A 245 -18.91 9.44 -7.99
N LYS A 246 -19.10 9.19 -6.70
CA LYS A 246 -18.43 9.93 -5.62
C LYS A 246 -16.97 9.56 -5.42
N PHE A 247 -16.52 8.42 -5.96
CA PHE A 247 -15.12 8.03 -5.86
C PHE A 247 -14.29 8.66 -6.98
N ARG A 248 -13.24 9.35 -6.59
CA ARG A 248 -12.23 9.90 -7.49
C ARG A 248 -10.92 9.18 -7.25
N PHE A 249 -10.23 8.77 -8.30
CA PHE A 249 -9.02 7.97 -8.24
C PHE A 249 -7.80 8.78 -8.64
N CYS A 250 -6.66 8.56 -8.00
CA CYS A 250 -5.38 9.12 -8.40
C CYS A 250 -4.31 8.05 -8.19
N ALA A 251 -3.55 7.74 -9.24
CA ALA A 251 -2.40 6.84 -9.13
C ALA A 251 -1.13 7.66 -8.82
N ILE A 252 -0.28 7.11 -7.94
CA ILE A 252 0.96 7.74 -7.49
C ILE A 252 2.06 6.68 -7.51
N GLY A 253 3.13 6.94 -8.26
CA GLY A 253 4.23 5.97 -8.43
C GLY A 253 5.39 6.56 -9.21
N ASP A 254 6.48 5.80 -9.32
CA ASP A 254 7.69 6.22 -10.04
C ASP A 254 7.77 5.66 -11.48
N GLY A 255 7.04 4.59 -11.79
CA GLY A 255 7.17 3.82 -13.01
C GLY A 255 6.22 4.21 -14.15
N TRP A 256 6.44 3.59 -15.29
CA TRP A 256 5.60 3.78 -16.48
C TRP A 256 4.33 2.91 -16.46
N GLU A 257 4.35 1.78 -15.76
CA GLU A 257 3.23 0.83 -15.74
C GLU A 257 1.98 1.41 -15.07
N GLU A 258 2.15 2.05 -13.89
CA GLU A 258 1.06 2.75 -13.22
C GLU A 258 0.61 4.00 -13.99
N CYS A 259 1.54 4.70 -14.65
CA CYS A 259 1.20 5.81 -15.53
C CYS A 259 0.31 5.35 -16.69
N ALA A 260 0.70 4.27 -17.38
CA ALA A 260 -0.07 3.70 -18.50
C ALA A 260 -1.43 3.16 -18.03
N ALA A 261 -1.48 2.50 -16.85
CA ALA A 261 -2.72 2.01 -16.27
C ALA A 261 -3.68 3.15 -15.90
N ALA A 262 -3.17 4.22 -15.28
CA ALA A 262 -3.93 5.41 -14.95
C ALA A 262 -4.47 6.10 -16.22
N GLN A 263 -3.63 6.26 -17.24
CA GLN A 263 -4.03 6.84 -18.53
C GLN A 263 -5.14 6.04 -19.20
N ALA A 264 -5.03 4.70 -19.21
CA ALA A 264 -6.05 3.83 -19.80
C ALA A 264 -7.42 3.94 -19.10
N LEU A 265 -7.45 4.34 -17.82
CA LEU A 265 -8.67 4.54 -17.04
C LEU A 265 -9.08 6.02 -16.91
N GLN A 266 -8.32 6.92 -17.52
CA GLN A 266 -8.51 8.38 -17.46
C GLN A 266 -8.39 8.92 -16.02
N TRP A 267 -7.47 8.36 -15.23
CA TRP A 267 -7.17 8.81 -13.88
C TRP A 267 -5.95 9.74 -13.88
N PRO A 268 -5.89 10.72 -12.98
CA PRO A 268 -4.66 11.47 -12.76
C PRO A 268 -3.53 10.57 -12.29
N PHE A 269 -2.32 10.87 -12.72
CA PHE A 269 -1.10 10.21 -12.30
C PHE A 269 -0.11 11.23 -11.76
N VAL A 270 0.37 10.98 -10.55
CA VAL A 270 1.43 11.77 -9.91
C VAL A 270 2.71 10.96 -9.91
N LYS A 271 3.68 11.39 -10.71
CA LYS A 271 4.98 10.74 -10.77
C LYS A 271 5.82 11.09 -9.54
N ILE A 272 6.33 10.08 -8.85
CA ILE A 272 7.37 10.23 -7.83
C ILE A 272 8.75 10.17 -8.51
N ASP A 273 9.67 11.01 -8.07
CA ASP A 273 10.98 11.14 -8.65
C ASP A 273 12.05 11.00 -7.57
N LEU A 274 13.06 10.19 -7.83
CA LEU A 274 14.20 9.96 -6.92
C LEU A 274 15.25 11.08 -6.97
N GLN A 275 15.20 11.95 -7.99
CA GLN A 275 16.19 13.01 -8.17
C GLN A 275 16.21 13.98 -6.99
N PRO A 276 17.39 14.33 -6.44
CA PRO A 276 17.50 15.14 -5.21
C PRO A 276 16.78 16.48 -5.26
N ASP A 277 16.78 17.13 -6.43
CA ASP A 277 16.23 18.48 -6.64
C ASP A 277 14.75 18.46 -7.11
N SER A 278 14.14 17.29 -7.22
CA SER A 278 12.74 17.18 -7.65
C SER A 278 11.77 17.63 -6.57
N SER A 279 10.75 18.42 -6.95
CA SER A 279 9.62 18.74 -6.08
C SER A 279 8.63 17.58 -5.93
N HIS A 280 8.75 16.53 -6.74
CA HIS A 280 7.89 15.34 -6.73
C HIS A 280 8.56 14.15 -6.03
N ARG A 281 9.32 14.40 -4.98
CA ARG A 281 9.94 13.39 -4.13
C ARG A 281 9.50 13.56 -2.68
N PHE A 282 9.85 12.58 -1.82
CA PHE A 282 9.78 12.73 -0.37
C PHE A 282 11.16 13.11 0.21
N PRO A 283 11.25 14.14 1.07
CA PRO A 283 10.25 15.20 1.31
C PRO A 283 10.15 16.17 0.12
N GLY A 284 9.00 16.79 -0.05
CA GLY A 284 8.79 17.79 -1.12
C GLY A 284 7.37 17.80 -1.66
N ILE A 285 6.88 16.64 -2.09
CA ILE A 285 5.50 16.49 -2.52
C ILE A 285 4.52 16.74 -1.35
N THR A 286 3.43 17.43 -1.65
CA THR A 286 2.41 17.80 -0.66
C THR A 286 1.01 17.37 -1.11
N PRO A 287 0.03 17.22 -0.19
CA PRO A 287 -1.38 16.97 -0.56
C PRO A 287 -1.93 18.01 -1.54
N LYS A 288 -1.47 19.27 -1.44
CA LYS A 288 -1.85 20.33 -2.40
C LYS A 288 -1.41 20.00 -3.84
N THR A 289 -0.22 19.40 -4.01
CA THR A 289 0.25 18.93 -5.31
C THR A 289 -0.74 17.90 -5.88
N VAL A 290 -1.14 16.91 -5.10
CA VAL A 290 -2.07 15.87 -5.55
C VAL A 290 -3.47 16.42 -5.80
N SER A 291 -3.95 17.34 -4.95
CA SER A 291 -5.23 18.03 -5.15
C SER A 291 -5.29 18.77 -6.49
N TYR A 292 -4.18 19.36 -6.92
CA TYR A 292 -4.09 19.97 -8.25
C TYR A 292 -4.34 18.95 -9.38
N TYR A 293 -3.77 17.74 -9.28
CA TYR A 293 -4.00 16.68 -10.27
C TYR A 293 -5.45 16.18 -10.27
N PHE A 294 -6.07 16.06 -9.07
CA PHE A 294 -7.52 15.77 -9.00
C PHE A 294 -8.34 16.85 -9.69
N ALA A 295 -8.10 18.12 -9.39
CA ALA A 295 -8.80 19.24 -9.98
C ALA A 295 -8.63 19.31 -11.51
N ALA A 296 -7.43 19.00 -12.01
CA ALA A 296 -7.15 19.02 -13.46
C ALA A 296 -7.96 17.95 -14.24
N VAL A 297 -8.26 16.80 -13.62
CA VAL A 297 -8.97 15.70 -14.30
C VAL A 297 -10.46 15.70 -13.99
N TYR A 298 -10.85 15.97 -12.75
CA TYR A 298 -12.25 15.89 -12.32
C TYR A 298 -12.97 17.25 -12.25
N GLY A 299 -12.25 18.37 -12.45
CA GLY A 299 -12.76 19.71 -12.26
C GLY A 299 -12.82 20.12 -10.78
N ASN A 300 -12.99 21.42 -10.53
CA ASN A 300 -13.28 21.91 -9.19
C ASN A 300 -14.76 21.67 -8.89
N SER A 301 -15.07 20.84 -7.92
CA SER A 301 -16.44 20.48 -7.52
C SER A 301 -17.28 21.65 -6.98
N ASP A 302 -16.68 22.84 -6.79
CA ASP A 302 -17.32 23.98 -6.11
C ASP A 302 -17.70 25.16 -7.04
N ALA A 303 -17.60 24.99 -8.38
CA ALA A 303 -17.86 26.11 -9.31
C ALA A 303 -19.23 26.11 -9.99
N ASP A 304 -20.11 25.11 -9.81
CA ASP A 304 -21.31 24.95 -10.64
C ASP A 304 -22.66 24.99 -9.89
N THR A 305 -22.71 25.46 -8.65
CA THR A 305 -24.02 25.67 -7.94
C THR A 305 -24.45 27.13 -7.79
N SER A 306 -23.88 28.06 -8.59
CA SER A 306 -24.29 29.46 -8.54
C SER A 306 -24.59 30.04 -9.94
N LYS A 307 -25.37 29.30 -10.75
CA LYS A 307 -26.08 29.87 -11.93
C LYS A 307 -27.30 29.01 -12.23
N GLU A 308 -28.40 29.27 -11.55
CA GLU A 308 -29.78 29.30 -12.06
C GLU A 308 -30.61 30.22 -11.18
#